data_c556e7df3bb9f035fcc607b046f51bfb
#
_entry.id   c556e7df3bb9f035fcc607b046f51bfb
#
_cell.length_a   1.000
_cell.length_b   1.000
_cell.length_c   1.000
_cell.angle_alpha   90.00
_cell.angle_beta   90.00
_cell.angle_gamma   90.00
#
_symmetry.space_group_name_H-M   'P 1'
#
loop_
_entity.id
_entity.type
_entity.pdbx_description
1 polymer ?
#
loop_
_entity_poly.entity_id
_entity_poly.type
_entity_poly.pdbx_seq_one_letter_code
_entity_poly.pdbx_strand_id
1 'polypeptide(L)'
;MFQKIFFLAITITTAMVASGSTAYAAGTQTITATDNTIATMSPDGVTNNRAAFQQLLDSAAAYDHTTINIPAGNYAFTGRVLLRSNVTINFADGAKFISHNNTNFSYFSTEPGYDSGVQNVTWNNPYFSSAPDTNDGHFSSSMVHAKNITYNHPTWYRALGAGNHLLDIMGSSYITVNAPKVIGVTEAQKNSQANWFKEAIQVSYATRGSLGSNALDATPQVFDSLPSHHITVKDGSFTPSYDDNGNITSLAPVPIGEHADVSNQQIHDIAFTNNYILDPLPASTNRNEILGVIHFLSTKNLTISNNTFEYKTAPANSYIISVESYAKLPNMLPLENITITGNTFKNVKPTKAYVLAQVLPGPYGTTPINTLTISGNTVWVTGNHPEFIETINTAHIIGLTVSGNQFNPQQNKLNQPGTGAQRLVTAPNTGAAPLGKPTPTLAIASLGLICIASALYVITKRR
;
A
#
# COMPACT_ATOMS: atom_id res chain seq x y z
N MET A 1 -38.02 -75.24 -24.86
CA MET A 1 -36.88 -74.70 -24.05
C MET A 1 -37.15 -73.22 -23.85
N PHE A 2 -37.85 -72.84 -22.79
CA PHE A 2 -38.27 -71.47 -22.54
C PHE A 2 -37.29 -70.81 -21.56
N GLN A 3 -36.61 -69.76 -21.99
CA GLN A 3 -35.80 -68.93 -21.12
C GLN A 3 -36.69 -67.90 -20.42
N LYS A 4 -36.71 -67.96 -19.10
CA LYS A 4 -37.34 -66.92 -18.26
C LYS A 4 -36.42 -65.77 -18.11
N ILE A 5 -36.79 -64.56 -18.57
CA ILE A 5 -36.12 -63.29 -18.31
C ILE A 5 -36.69 -62.74 -17.01
N PHE A 6 -35.82 -62.60 -16.00
CA PHE A 6 -36.12 -61.88 -14.76
C PHE A 6 -35.85 -60.37 -14.95
N PHE A 7 -36.89 -59.57 -14.86
CA PHE A 7 -36.76 -58.12 -14.71
C PHE A 7 -36.50 -57.81 -13.24
N LEU A 8 -35.33 -57.24 -12.96
CA LEU A 8 -34.99 -56.67 -11.66
C LEU A 8 -35.41 -55.19 -11.67
N ALA A 9 -36.48 -54.86 -10.93
CA ALA A 9 -36.89 -53.47 -10.74
C ALA A 9 -35.98 -52.83 -9.69
N ILE A 10 -35.10 -51.93 -10.12
CA ILE A 10 -34.31 -51.08 -9.22
C ILE A 10 -35.17 -49.87 -8.85
N THR A 11 -35.66 -49.83 -7.61
CA THR A 11 -36.32 -48.67 -7.05
C THR A 11 -35.24 -47.68 -6.62
N ILE A 12 -35.04 -46.60 -7.37
CA ILE A 12 -34.17 -45.49 -6.99
C ILE A 12 -34.95 -44.60 -6.03
N THR A 13 -34.67 -44.71 -4.75
CA THR A 13 -35.15 -43.78 -3.73
C THR A 13 -34.30 -42.53 -3.81
N THR A 14 -34.77 -41.47 -4.48
CA THR A 14 -34.21 -40.15 -4.41
C THR A 14 -34.39 -39.60 -3.02
N ALA A 15 -33.37 -39.67 -2.18
CA ALA A 15 -33.33 -38.90 -0.96
C ALA A 15 -33.21 -37.41 -1.37
N MET A 16 -34.30 -36.67 -1.25
CA MET A 16 -34.24 -35.22 -1.24
C MET A 16 -33.42 -34.81 -0.02
N VAL A 17 -32.17 -34.47 -0.23
CA VAL A 17 -31.40 -33.67 0.73
C VAL A 17 -32.07 -32.29 0.74
N ALA A 18 -32.93 -32.07 1.73
CA ALA A 18 -33.37 -30.72 2.05
C ALA A 18 -32.12 -29.95 2.40
N SER A 19 -31.63 -29.13 1.46
CA SER A 19 -30.67 -28.08 1.76
C SER A 19 -31.37 -27.14 2.73
N GLY A 20 -31.16 -27.37 4.02
CA GLY A 20 -31.58 -26.45 5.06
C GLY A 20 -30.87 -25.12 4.73
N SER A 21 -31.61 -24.18 4.16
CA SER A 21 -31.21 -22.78 4.21
C SER A 21 -31.09 -22.45 5.68
N THR A 22 -29.86 -22.33 6.19
CA THR A 22 -29.63 -21.69 7.48
C THR A 22 -30.24 -20.31 7.35
N ALA A 23 -31.40 -20.12 7.98
CA ALA A 23 -31.97 -18.79 8.11
C ALA A 23 -30.92 -17.96 8.89
N TYR A 24 -30.28 -17.06 8.21
CA TYR A 24 -29.42 -16.07 8.86
C TYR A 24 -30.29 -15.31 9.85
N ALA A 25 -29.80 -15.14 11.07
CA ALA A 25 -30.47 -14.27 12.02
C ALA A 25 -30.34 -12.84 11.45
N ALA A 26 -31.40 -12.36 10.80
CA ALA A 26 -31.49 -10.98 10.36
C ALA A 26 -31.31 -10.10 11.58
N GLY A 27 -30.35 -9.14 11.55
CA GLY A 27 -30.13 -8.20 12.63
C GLY A 27 -28.67 -7.84 12.87
N THR A 28 -28.46 -7.01 13.87
CA THR A 28 -27.13 -6.57 14.29
C THR A 28 -26.68 -7.27 15.55
N GLN A 29 -25.40 -7.60 15.64
CA GLN A 29 -24.75 -8.14 16.84
C GLN A 29 -23.78 -7.10 17.41
N THR A 30 -23.69 -7.02 18.74
CA THR A 30 -22.63 -6.26 19.44
C THR A 30 -21.93 -7.19 20.43
N ILE A 31 -20.59 -7.21 20.36
CA ILE A 31 -19.72 -8.06 21.19
C ILE A 31 -18.71 -7.18 21.90
N THR A 32 -18.49 -7.45 23.19
CA THR A 32 -17.33 -6.92 23.91
C THR A 32 -16.26 -8.00 23.94
N ALA A 33 -15.06 -7.71 23.43
CA ALA A 33 -14.04 -8.73 23.17
C ALA A 33 -13.53 -9.46 24.42
N THR A 34 -13.62 -8.85 25.60
CA THR A 34 -13.15 -9.41 26.88
C THR A 34 -14.28 -10.02 27.73
N ASP A 35 -15.54 -9.85 27.32
CA ASP A 35 -16.70 -10.29 28.07
C ASP A 35 -17.83 -10.71 27.11
N ASN A 36 -17.80 -11.96 26.71
CA ASN A 36 -18.85 -12.57 25.89
C ASN A 36 -18.76 -14.10 25.93
N THR A 37 -19.77 -14.78 25.40
CA THR A 37 -19.90 -16.25 25.41
C THR A 37 -19.23 -16.95 24.21
N ILE A 38 -18.73 -16.20 23.21
CA ILE A 38 -18.15 -16.75 21.98
C ILE A 38 -16.68 -17.08 22.19
N ALA A 39 -15.90 -16.04 22.53
CA ALA A 39 -14.48 -16.16 22.83
C ALA A 39 -14.01 -14.91 23.59
N THR A 40 -13.13 -15.06 24.55
CA THR A 40 -12.63 -13.98 25.37
C THR A 40 -11.17 -13.64 25.00
N MET A 41 -10.92 -12.40 24.66
CA MET A 41 -9.57 -11.86 24.46
C MET A 41 -8.96 -11.45 25.80
N SER A 42 -7.66 -11.72 25.99
CA SER A 42 -6.90 -11.36 27.19
C SER A 42 -6.14 -10.05 26.96
N PRO A 43 -6.37 -9.00 27.81
CA PRO A 43 -5.69 -7.71 27.68
C PRO A 43 -4.34 -7.64 28.41
N ASP A 44 -3.64 -8.77 28.58
CA ASP A 44 -2.42 -8.91 29.41
C ASP A 44 -1.10 -8.59 28.66
N GLY A 45 -1.17 -8.36 27.35
CA GLY A 45 -0.02 -8.07 26.51
C GLY A 45 0.86 -9.29 26.17
N VAL A 46 0.51 -10.49 26.62
CA VAL A 46 1.31 -11.72 26.49
C VAL A 46 0.53 -12.84 25.80
N THR A 47 -0.70 -13.06 26.22
CA THR A 47 -1.56 -14.13 25.64
C THR A 47 -1.87 -13.83 24.18
N ASN A 48 -1.54 -14.76 23.27
CA ASN A 48 -1.83 -14.57 21.85
C ASN A 48 -3.34 -14.63 21.57
N ASN A 49 -3.92 -13.49 21.25
CA ASN A 49 -5.35 -13.30 21.03
C ASN A 49 -5.84 -13.70 19.63
N ARG A 50 -4.95 -14.18 18.76
CA ARG A 50 -5.32 -14.51 17.37
C ARG A 50 -6.53 -15.43 17.27
N ALA A 51 -6.54 -16.54 18.02
CA ALA A 51 -7.61 -17.52 17.95
C ALA A 51 -8.94 -16.96 18.51
N ALA A 52 -8.90 -16.25 19.63
CA ALA A 52 -10.07 -15.62 20.20
C ALA A 52 -10.68 -14.56 19.26
N PHE A 53 -9.83 -13.67 18.72
CA PHE A 53 -10.29 -12.65 17.80
C PHE A 53 -10.85 -13.25 16.50
N GLN A 54 -10.25 -14.34 15.99
CA GLN A 54 -10.78 -15.07 14.84
C GLN A 54 -12.20 -15.61 15.10
N GLN A 55 -12.44 -16.17 16.28
CA GLN A 55 -13.77 -16.68 16.64
C GLN A 55 -14.81 -15.56 16.74
N LEU A 56 -14.44 -14.39 17.27
CA LEU A 56 -15.30 -13.21 17.29
C LEU A 56 -15.66 -12.75 15.87
N LEU A 57 -14.68 -12.71 14.97
CA LEU A 57 -14.91 -12.40 13.55
C LEU A 57 -15.76 -13.46 12.86
N ASP A 58 -15.50 -14.73 13.10
CA ASP A 58 -16.25 -15.83 12.47
C ASP A 58 -17.73 -15.82 12.88
N SER A 59 -18.04 -15.36 14.09
CA SER A 59 -19.43 -15.19 14.53
C SER A 59 -20.20 -14.14 13.73
N ALA A 60 -19.51 -13.19 13.11
CA ALA A 60 -20.14 -12.16 12.29
C ALA A 60 -20.88 -12.71 11.07
N ALA A 61 -20.50 -13.89 10.59
CA ALA A 61 -21.14 -14.52 9.43
C ALA A 61 -22.63 -14.87 9.66
N ALA A 62 -23.10 -14.90 10.92
CA ALA A 62 -24.48 -15.18 11.26
C ALA A 62 -25.38 -13.92 11.31
N TYR A 63 -24.84 -12.74 11.10
CA TYR A 63 -25.53 -11.46 11.26
C TYR A 63 -25.34 -10.56 10.05
N ASP A 64 -26.30 -9.65 9.83
CA ASP A 64 -26.21 -8.64 8.77
C ASP A 64 -25.07 -7.65 9.05
N HIS A 65 -24.82 -7.36 10.33
CA HIS A 65 -23.70 -6.54 10.77
C HIS A 65 -23.27 -6.91 12.20
N THR A 66 -21.96 -6.94 12.44
CA THR A 66 -21.40 -7.18 13.78
C THR A 66 -20.50 -6.02 14.21
N THR A 67 -20.73 -5.53 15.43
CA THR A 67 -19.86 -4.57 16.11
C THR A 67 -19.04 -5.29 17.17
N ILE A 68 -17.71 -5.20 17.09
CA ILE A 68 -16.78 -5.75 18.08
C ILE A 68 -16.12 -4.59 18.81
N ASN A 69 -16.39 -4.45 20.11
CA ASN A 69 -15.77 -3.46 20.97
C ASN A 69 -14.55 -4.07 21.66
N ILE A 70 -13.40 -3.40 21.50
CA ILE A 70 -12.12 -3.76 22.13
C ILE A 70 -11.90 -2.84 23.32
N PRO A 71 -12.08 -3.31 24.57
CA PRO A 71 -11.82 -2.52 25.78
C PRO A 71 -10.35 -2.12 25.91
N ALA A 72 -10.06 -1.17 26.80
CA ALA A 72 -8.69 -0.78 27.12
C ALA A 72 -7.85 -1.99 27.57
N GLY A 73 -6.60 -2.06 27.11
CA GLY A 73 -5.66 -3.13 27.42
C GLY A 73 -4.70 -3.42 26.30
N ASN A 74 -3.72 -4.27 26.57
CA ASN A 74 -2.71 -4.70 25.62
C ASN A 74 -3.04 -6.12 25.14
N TYR A 75 -3.29 -6.28 23.86
CA TYR A 75 -3.67 -7.57 23.25
C TYR A 75 -2.55 -8.07 22.34
N ALA A 76 -1.83 -9.10 22.78
CA ALA A 76 -0.75 -9.70 22.00
C ALA A 76 -1.31 -10.49 20.80
N PHE A 77 -0.60 -10.38 19.69
CA PHE A 77 -0.91 -11.09 18.45
C PHE A 77 0.32 -11.72 17.82
N THR A 78 0.13 -12.87 17.20
CA THR A 78 1.10 -13.53 16.31
C THR A 78 0.34 -14.35 15.29
N GLY A 79 0.69 -14.18 14.01
CA GLY A 79 0.14 -14.95 12.90
C GLY A 79 -1.04 -14.28 12.20
N ARG A 80 -1.69 -15.03 11.33
CA ARG A 80 -2.74 -14.51 10.45
C ARG A 80 -4.12 -14.51 11.12
N VAL A 81 -4.87 -13.44 10.87
CA VAL A 81 -6.31 -13.30 11.17
C VAL A 81 -7.05 -13.07 9.85
N LEU A 82 -8.10 -13.83 9.59
CA LEU A 82 -8.96 -13.69 8.42
C LEU A 82 -10.14 -12.78 8.76
N LEU A 83 -10.20 -11.62 8.13
CA LEU A 83 -11.31 -10.68 8.32
C LEU A 83 -12.61 -11.24 7.73
N ARG A 84 -13.73 -10.73 8.21
CA ARG A 84 -15.08 -11.06 7.74
C ARG A 84 -15.78 -9.78 7.32
N SER A 85 -16.73 -9.93 6.40
CA SER A 85 -17.53 -8.82 5.90
C SER A 85 -18.51 -8.30 6.96
N ASN A 86 -18.93 -7.05 6.80
CA ASN A 86 -19.96 -6.40 7.60
C ASN A 86 -19.59 -6.30 9.08
N VAL A 87 -18.35 -5.91 9.38
CA VAL A 87 -17.83 -5.80 10.75
C VAL A 87 -17.37 -4.38 11.05
N THR A 88 -17.78 -3.85 12.19
CA THR A 88 -17.19 -2.64 12.79
C THR A 88 -16.39 -3.02 14.03
N ILE A 89 -15.12 -2.60 14.11
CA ILE A 89 -14.22 -2.89 15.22
C ILE A 89 -13.87 -1.56 15.89
N ASN A 90 -14.35 -1.37 17.12
CA ASN A 90 -14.16 -0.16 17.90
C ASN A 90 -13.11 -0.37 18.98
N PHE A 91 -12.06 0.44 18.98
CA PHE A 91 -11.07 0.46 20.04
C PHE A 91 -11.43 1.54 21.05
N ALA A 92 -11.56 1.16 22.32
CA ALA A 92 -11.61 2.11 23.42
C ALA A 92 -10.26 2.81 23.61
N ASP A 93 -10.26 3.96 24.25
CA ASP A 93 -9.01 4.62 24.63
C ASP A 93 -8.13 3.68 25.47
N GLY A 94 -6.86 3.56 25.09
CA GLY A 94 -5.92 2.64 25.73
C GLY A 94 -5.97 1.19 25.24
N ALA A 95 -6.86 0.84 24.31
CA ALA A 95 -6.83 -0.48 23.64
C ALA A 95 -5.70 -0.53 22.62
N LYS A 96 -4.86 -1.57 22.68
CA LYS A 96 -3.71 -1.75 21.77
C LYS A 96 -3.57 -3.19 21.33
N PHE A 97 -3.42 -3.41 20.04
CA PHE A 97 -2.95 -4.68 19.49
C PHE A 97 -1.43 -4.61 19.35
N ILE A 98 -0.74 -5.61 19.91
CA ILE A 98 0.72 -5.67 19.98
C ILE A 98 1.22 -6.91 19.24
N SER A 99 2.00 -6.73 18.20
CA SER A 99 2.57 -7.83 17.44
C SER A 99 3.89 -8.28 18.04
N HIS A 100 3.97 -9.54 18.43
CA HIS A 100 5.20 -10.19 18.93
C HIS A 100 6.00 -10.88 17.80
N ASN A 101 5.39 -11.00 16.62
CA ASN A 101 6.02 -11.52 15.40
C ASN A 101 5.23 -10.96 14.22
N ASN A 102 5.27 -11.59 13.05
CA ASN A 102 4.43 -11.20 11.93
C ASN A 102 2.95 -11.42 12.25
N THR A 103 2.17 -10.34 12.24
CA THR A 103 0.71 -10.38 12.36
C THR A 103 0.09 -9.83 11.08
N ASN A 104 -0.72 -10.63 10.41
CA ASN A 104 -1.36 -10.25 9.16
C ASN A 104 -2.89 -10.29 9.28
N PHE A 105 -3.54 -9.17 9.00
CA PHE A 105 -4.99 -9.09 8.81
C PHE A 105 -5.31 -9.29 7.33
N SER A 106 -5.83 -10.48 7.00
CA SER A 106 -6.09 -10.87 5.62
C SER A 106 -7.55 -10.63 5.23
N TYR A 107 -7.77 -9.90 4.16
CA TYR A 107 -9.07 -9.61 3.54
C TYR A 107 -9.23 -10.43 2.26
N PHE A 108 -8.84 -11.69 2.29
CA PHE A 108 -8.73 -12.50 1.09
C PHE A 108 -10.08 -12.93 0.52
N SER A 109 -10.10 -12.95 -0.81
CA SER A 109 -11.06 -13.64 -1.62
C SER A 109 -10.55 -15.02 -2.02
N THR A 110 -11.46 -15.95 -2.28
CA THR A 110 -11.17 -17.23 -2.96
C THR A 110 -11.59 -17.21 -4.43
N GLU A 111 -12.28 -16.16 -4.86
CA GLU A 111 -12.85 -15.99 -6.19
C GLU A 111 -12.32 -14.70 -6.85
N PRO A 112 -12.36 -14.60 -8.19
CA PRO A 112 -12.00 -13.38 -8.91
C PRO A 112 -13.06 -12.28 -8.75
N GLY A 113 -12.67 -11.04 -9.07
CA GLY A 113 -13.56 -9.89 -9.16
C GLY A 113 -13.68 -9.08 -7.87
N TYR A 114 -13.94 -7.78 -8.03
CA TYR A 114 -13.96 -6.79 -6.93
C TYR A 114 -14.95 -7.09 -5.79
N ASP A 115 -16.02 -7.81 -6.07
CA ASP A 115 -17.08 -8.08 -5.08
C ASP A 115 -16.92 -9.44 -4.41
N SER A 116 -15.83 -10.14 -4.64
CA SER A 116 -15.60 -11.50 -4.14
C SER A 116 -14.92 -11.56 -2.77
N GLY A 117 -14.22 -10.48 -2.38
CA GLY A 117 -13.46 -10.42 -1.14
C GLY A 117 -14.26 -9.93 0.06
N VAL A 118 -13.56 -9.62 1.12
CA VAL A 118 -14.13 -9.06 2.35
C VAL A 118 -14.64 -7.64 2.09
N GLN A 119 -15.86 -7.35 2.54
CA GLN A 119 -16.52 -6.07 2.30
C GLN A 119 -17.04 -5.44 3.59
N ASN A 120 -17.18 -4.09 3.58
CA ASN A 120 -17.84 -3.34 4.63
C ASN A 120 -17.21 -3.56 6.01
N VAL A 121 -15.89 -3.32 6.11
CA VAL A 121 -15.16 -3.37 7.39
C VAL A 121 -14.76 -1.97 7.82
N THR A 122 -15.10 -1.63 9.04
CA THR A 122 -14.72 -0.35 9.65
C THR A 122 -13.90 -0.57 10.91
N TRP A 123 -12.73 0.04 10.97
CA TRP A 123 -11.89 0.11 12.16
C TRP A 123 -11.96 1.53 12.72
N ASN A 124 -12.36 1.65 13.97
CA ASN A 124 -12.42 2.93 14.67
C ASN A 124 -11.35 3.00 15.76
N ASN A 125 -10.47 3.99 15.67
CA ASN A 125 -9.35 4.27 16.57
C ASN A 125 -8.40 3.07 16.81
N PRO A 126 -8.11 2.19 15.83
CA PRO A 126 -7.24 1.06 16.08
C PRO A 126 -5.82 1.51 16.40
N TYR A 127 -5.20 0.86 17.37
CA TYR A 127 -3.81 1.07 17.73
C TYR A 127 -3.03 -0.24 17.52
N PHE A 128 -2.09 -0.22 16.59
CA PHE A 128 -1.22 -1.34 16.25
C PHE A 128 0.23 -0.98 16.58
N SER A 129 0.93 -1.85 17.31
CA SER A 129 2.33 -1.64 17.63
C SER A 129 3.16 -2.90 17.54
N SER A 130 4.45 -2.76 17.25
CA SER A 130 5.46 -3.78 17.52
C SER A 130 5.64 -3.96 19.03
N ALA A 131 5.85 -5.18 19.49
CA ALA A 131 6.26 -5.44 20.84
C ALA A 131 7.69 -4.90 21.08
N PRO A 132 7.98 -4.30 22.25
CA PRO A 132 9.27 -3.64 22.50
C PRO A 132 10.48 -4.61 22.47
N ASP A 133 10.25 -5.85 22.78
CA ASP A 133 11.25 -6.93 22.89
C ASP A 133 11.52 -7.67 21.57
N THR A 134 10.83 -7.29 20.50
CA THR A 134 10.99 -7.93 19.19
C THR A 134 11.72 -7.01 18.20
N ASN A 135 12.49 -7.63 17.32
CA ASN A 135 13.19 -6.93 16.25
C ASN A 135 12.24 -6.59 15.08
N ASP A 136 11.24 -7.42 14.81
CA ASP A 136 10.31 -7.29 13.69
C ASP A 136 8.88 -7.74 14.03
N GLY A 137 8.36 -7.31 15.16
CA GLY A 137 6.96 -7.53 15.54
C GLY A 137 6.02 -6.60 14.76
N HIS A 138 5.76 -6.89 13.50
CA HIS A 138 5.02 -5.99 12.61
C HIS A 138 3.56 -6.40 12.39
N PHE A 139 2.76 -5.43 12.00
CA PHE A 139 1.42 -5.63 11.44
C PHE A 139 1.42 -5.38 9.95
N SER A 140 0.68 -6.21 9.23
CA SER A 140 0.35 -6.00 7.83
C SER A 140 -1.14 -6.30 7.60
N SER A 141 -1.74 -5.62 6.62
CA SER A 141 -3.09 -5.91 6.14
C SER A 141 -3.00 -6.22 4.66
N SER A 142 -3.27 -7.47 4.28
CA SER A 142 -3.27 -7.90 2.88
C SER A 142 -4.70 -7.94 2.36
N MET A 143 -5.00 -7.08 1.40
CA MET A 143 -6.32 -6.92 0.81
C MET A 143 -6.32 -7.45 -0.62
N VAL A 144 -7.14 -8.47 -0.91
CA VAL A 144 -7.37 -8.96 -2.27
C VAL A 144 -8.86 -8.95 -2.54
N HIS A 145 -9.28 -8.16 -3.52
CA HIS A 145 -10.68 -7.92 -3.85
C HIS A 145 -11.53 -7.40 -2.67
N ALA A 146 -10.87 -6.74 -1.71
CA ALA A 146 -11.58 -6.11 -0.60
C ALA A 146 -12.33 -4.86 -1.07
N LYS A 147 -13.49 -4.58 -0.46
CA LYS A 147 -14.32 -3.43 -0.84
C LYS A 147 -14.92 -2.73 0.37
N ASN A 148 -15.01 -1.39 0.32
CA ASN A 148 -15.56 -0.58 1.41
C ASN A 148 -14.85 -0.84 2.76
N ILE A 149 -13.53 -0.70 2.78
CA ILE A 149 -12.75 -0.83 4.02
C ILE A 149 -12.37 0.56 4.51
N THR A 150 -12.71 0.85 5.75
CA THR A 150 -12.45 2.15 6.37
C THR A 150 -11.62 2.00 7.64
N TYR A 151 -10.54 2.77 7.73
CA TYR A 151 -9.77 2.99 8.94
C TYR A 151 -9.97 4.43 9.40
N ASN A 152 -10.58 4.63 10.55
CA ASN A 152 -10.76 5.95 11.18
C ASN A 152 -9.75 6.12 12.31
N HIS A 153 -8.92 7.16 12.23
CA HIS A 153 -7.89 7.52 13.21
C HIS A 153 -6.96 6.36 13.62
N PRO A 154 -6.49 5.52 12.67
CA PRO A 154 -5.60 4.43 13.02
C PRO A 154 -4.25 4.97 13.51
N THR A 155 -3.67 4.28 14.49
CA THR A 155 -2.29 4.50 14.90
C THR A 155 -1.48 3.24 14.60
N TRP A 156 -0.39 3.40 13.84
CA TRP A 156 0.63 2.38 13.63
C TRP A 156 1.94 2.87 14.26
N TYR A 157 2.29 2.32 15.41
CA TYR A 157 3.51 2.67 16.14
C TYR A 157 4.58 1.60 15.93
N ARG A 158 5.63 1.93 15.16
CA ARG A 158 6.71 1.02 14.80
C ARG A 158 6.20 -0.33 14.25
N ALA A 159 5.10 -0.29 13.51
CA ALA A 159 4.39 -1.49 13.06
C ALA A 159 4.76 -1.93 11.65
N LEU A 160 5.50 -1.12 10.87
CA LEU A 160 5.97 -1.48 9.54
C LEU A 160 7.23 -2.33 9.63
N GLY A 161 7.13 -3.58 9.19
CA GLY A 161 8.23 -4.56 9.18
C GLY A 161 9.06 -4.57 7.91
N ALA A 162 10.19 -5.28 7.96
CA ALA A 162 11.09 -5.42 6.83
C ALA A 162 10.44 -6.17 5.67
N GLY A 163 10.37 -5.51 4.50
CA GLY A 163 9.82 -6.10 3.28
C GLY A 163 8.31 -6.28 3.29
N ASN A 164 7.58 -5.55 4.14
CA ASN A 164 6.13 -5.58 4.23
C ASN A 164 5.55 -4.16 4.12
N HIS A 165 4.22 -4.07 3.98
CA HIS A 165 3.45 -2.84 4.03
C HIS A 165 2.45 -2.91 5.18
N LEU A 166 2.07 -1.77 5.76
CA LEU A 166 0.95 -1.72 6.72
C LEU A 166 -0.36 -2.08 6.03
N LEU A 167 -0.58 -1.48 4.85
CA LEU A 167 -1.69 -1.81 3.97
C LEU A 167 -1.13 -2.19 2.60
N ASP A 168 -1.40 -3.42 2.18
CA ASP A 168 -1.07 -3.95 0.87
C ASP A 168 -2.40 -4.16 0.11
N ILE A 169 -2.74 -3.19 -0.75
CA ILE A 169 -4.05 -3.05 -1.38
C ILE A 169 -3.96 -3.56 -2.81
N MET A 170 -4.53 -4.73 -3.09
CA MET A 170 -4.39 -5.46 -4.35
C MET A 170 -5.76 -5.76 -4.96
N GLY A 171 -6.04 -5.24 -6.16
CA GLY A 171 -7.32 -5.45 -6.83
C GLY A 171 -8.54 -5.10 -5.98
N SER A 172 -8.39 -4.13 -5.09
CA SER A 172 -9.38 -3.76 -4.08
C SER A 172 -9.95 -2.36 -4.33
N SER A 173 -11.12 -2.06 -3.79
CA SER A 173 -11.82 -0.82 -4.11
C SER A 173 -12.48 -0.16 -2.91
N TYR A 174 -12.61 1.19 -2.97
CA TYR A 174 -13.26 1.99 -1.93
C TYR A 174 -12.59 1.81 -0.56
N ILE A 175 -11.25 1.98 -0.53
CA ILE A 175 -10.48 1.90 0.70
C ILE A 175 -10.21 3.33 1.20
N THR A 176 -10.57 3.59 2.44
CA THR A 176 -10.41 4.92 3.06
C THR A 176 -9.61 4.83 4.34
N VAL A 177 -8.58 5.67 4.45
CA VAL A 177 -7.74 5.81 5.65
C VAL A 177 -7.83 7.27 6.11
N ASN A 178 -8.61 7.51 7.15
CA ASN A 178 -8.88 8.83 7.71
C ASN A 178 -7.97 9.10 8.90
N ALA A 179 -7.26 10.21 8.87
CA ALA A 179 -6.41 10.72 9.93
C ALA A 179 -5.44 9.67 10.52
N PRO A 180 -4.69 8.92 9.69
CA PRO A 180 -3.72 7.95 10.18
C PRO A 180 -2.59 8.63 10.96
N LYS A 181 -2.11 7.95 12.01
CA LYS A 181 -0.85 8.26 12.69
C LYS A 181 0.12 7.10 12.45
N VAL A 182 1.09 7.29 11.56
CA VAL A 182 2.11 6.29 11.26
C VAL A 182 3.43 6.77 11.84
N ILE A 183 3.95 6.06 12.84
CA ILE A 183 5.05 6.52 13.68
C ILE A 183 6.20 5.53 13.62
N GLY A 184 7.27 5.88 12.91
CA GLY A 184 8.48 5.06 12.77
C GLY A 184 8.25 3.70 12.11
N VAL A 185 9.28 2.87 12.15
CA VAL A 185 9.31 1.51 11.59
C VAL A 185 9.93 0.55 12.61
N THR A 186 9.84 -0.76 12.40
CA THR A 186 10.51 -1.77 13.23
C THR A 186 12.05 -1.68 13.13
N GLU A 187 12.77 -2.26 14.06
CA GLU A 187 14.24 -2.35 13.99
C GLU A 187 14.71 -3.13 12.76
N ALA A 188 13.97 -4.20 12.39
CA ALA A 188 14.28 -4.97 11.19
C ALA A 188 14.15 -4.14 9.92
N GLN A 189 13.10 -3.32 9.78
CA GLN A 189 12.93 -2.43 8.64
C GLN A 189 13.96 -1.31 8.63
N LYS A 190 14.27 -0.70 9.78
CA LYS A 190 15.31 0.31 9.93
C LYS A 190 16.67 -0.17 9.41
N ASN A 191 17.01 -1.43 9.72
CA ASN A 191 18.26 -2.05 9.36
C ASN A 191 18.23 -2.80 8.02
N SER A 192 17.09 -2.82 7.33
CA SER A 192 16.94 -3.50 6.05
C SER A 192 17.74 -2.83 4.94
N GLN A 193 18.45 -3.64 4.17
CA GLN A 193 19.09 -3.23 2.92
C GLN A 193 18.09 -3.11 1.75
N ALA A 194 16.88 -3.64 1.92
CA ALA A 194 15.81 -3.55 0.92
C ALA A 194 15.22 -2.14 0.91
N ASN A 195 15.70 -1.29 0.01
CA ASN A 195 15.30 0.12 -0.07
C ASN A 195 13.96 0.36 -0.78
N TRP A 196 13.28 -0.65 -1.26
CA TRP A 196 12.09 -0.55 -2.10
C TRP A 196 10.77 -0.95 -1.44
N PHE A 197 10.77 -1.57 -0.27
CA PHE A 197 9.56 -1.93 0.46
C PHE A 197 9.50 -1.12 1.76
N LYS A 198 9.38 0.19 1.62
CA LYS A 198 9.32 1.13 2.75
C LYS A 198 8.02 1.89 2.81
N GLU A 199 7.12 1.63 1.84
CA GLU A 199 5.81 2.26 1.78
C GLU A 199 4.94 1.72 2.91
N ALA A 200 4.34 2.64 3.67
CA ALA A 200 3.31 2.26 4.63
C ALA A 200 2.07 1.70 3.91
N ILE A 201 1.72 2.31 2.79
CA ILE A 201 0.56 1.92 1.99
C ILE A 201 1.03 1.64 0.56
N GLN A 202 0.93 0.39 0.14
CA GLN A 202 1.12 -0.01 -1.25
C GLN A 202 -0.23 -0.13 -1.95
N VAL A 203 -0.35 0.48 -3.12
CA VAL A 203 -1.50 0.31 -4.01
C VAL A 203 -1.05 -0.54 -5.20
N SER A 204 -1.75 -1.63 -5.47
CA SER A 204 -1.27 -2.63 -6.43
C SER A 204 -2.41 -3.32 -7.16
N TYR A 205 -2.07 -4.34 -7.93
CA TYR A 205 -2.97 -5.21 -8.69
C TYR A 205 -3.11 -6.56 -7.99
N ALA A 206 -4.21 -7.27 -8.24
CA ALA A 206 -4.39 -8.65 -7.75
C ALA A 206 -3.47 -9.62 -8.51
N THR A 207 -2.18 -9.58 -8.22
CA THR A 207 -1.15 -10.45 -8.81
C THR A 207 -0.44 -11.28 -7.74
N ARG A 208 0.08 -12.45 -8.13
CA ARG A 208 0.86 -13.29 -7.22
C ARG A 208 2.09 -12.56 -6.68
N GLY A 209 2.74 -11.75 -7.50
CA GLY A 209 3.92 -10.99 -7.10
C GLY A 209 3.63 -9.99 -6.00
N SER A 210 2.47 -9.37 -6.02
CA SER A 210 2.04 -8.42 -5.00
C SER A 210 1.75 -9.09 -3.64
N LEU A 211 1.23 -10.32 -3.64
CA LEU A 211 0.93 -11.05 -2.40
C LEU A 211 2.16 -11.59 -1.66
N GLY A 212 3.28 -11.76 -2.33
CA GLY A 212 4.48 -12.31 -1.72
C GLY A 212 4.24 -13.64 -1.00
N SER A 213 4.66 -13.76 0.26
CA SER A 213 4.49 -14.97 1.07
C SER A 213 3.03 -15.28 1.44
N ASN A 214 2.14 -14.29 1.37
CA ASN A 214 0.71 -14.47 1.64
C ASN A 214 -0.02 -15.20 0.52
N ALA A 215 0.62 -15.35 -0.66
CA ALA A 215 0.08 -16.07 -1.81
C ALA A 215 -0.15 -17.58 -1.57
N LEU A 216 0.42 -18.15 -0.51
CA LEU A 216 0.35 -19.60 -0.24
C LEU A 216 -1.09 -20.12 -0.06
N ASP A 217 -1.99 -19.28 0.46
CA ASP A 217 -3.39 -19.66 0.70
C ASP A 217 -4.34 -19.15 -0.40
N ALA A 218 -3.82 -18.42 -1.39
CA ALA A 218 -4.61 -17.91 -2.48
C ALA A 218 -4.76 -18.94 -3.61
N THR A 219 -5.97 -19.03 -4.17
CA THR A 219 -6.19 -19.83 -5.38
C THR A 219 -5.72 -19.07 -6.61
N PRO A 220 -5.41 -19.75 -7.74
CA PRO A 220 -5.03 -19.05 -8.96
C PRO A 220 -6.02 -18.00 -9.44
N GLN A 221 -7.31 -18.16 -9.15
CA GLN A 221 -8.37 -17.24 -9.58
C GLN A 221 -8.29 -15.86 -8.93
N VAL A 222 -7.71 -15.73 -7.74
CA VAL A 222 -7.53 -14.41 -7.09
C VAL A 222 -6.45 -13.57 -7.77
N PHE A 223 -5.67 -14.15 -8.68
CA PHE A 223 -4.66 -13.43 -9.45
C PHE A 223 -5.18 -13.01 -10.83
N ASP A 224 -6.34 -12.37 -10.85
CA ASP A 224 -7.02 -11.89 -12.06
C ASP A 224 -6.47 -10.59 -12.62
N SER A 225 -5.44 -10.04 -11.97
CA SER A 225 -4.76 -8.80 -12.36
C SER A 225 -5.62 -7.54 -12.26
N LEU A 226 -6.75 -7.56 -11.56
CA LEU A 226 -7.56 -6.37 -11.36
C LEU A 226 -6.75 -5.27 -10.66
N PRO A 227 -6.86 -4.01 -11.10
CA PRO A 227 -6.23 -2.87 -10.46
C PRO A 227 -7.00 -2.44 -9.22
N SER A 228 -6.31 -1.86 -8.23
CA SER A 228 -6.99 -1.17 -7.14
C SER A 228 -7.53 0.19 -7.58
N HIS A 229 -8.65 0.62 -7.00
CA HIS A 229 -9.23 1.91 -7.31
C HIS A 229 -10.05 2.53 -6.17
N HIS A 230 -10.30 3.85 -6.24
CA HIS A 230 -11.00 4.62 -5.21
C HIS A 230 -10.34 4.46 -3.84
N ILE A 231 -9.04 4.78 -3.78
CA ILE A 231 -8.24 4.72 -2.56
C ILE A 231 -8.02 6.14 -2.05
N THR A 232 -8.39 6.40 -0.81
CA THR A 232 -8.22 7.72 -0.18
C THR A 232 -7.43 7.60 1.11
N VAL A 233 -6.34 8.38 1.22
CA VAL A 233 -5.55 8.54 2.45
C VAL A 233 -5.50 10.03 2.77
N LYS A 234 -6.05 10.44 3.90
CA LYS A 234 -6.19 11.86 4.18
C LYS A 234 -6.09 12.22 5.65
N ASP A 235 -5.76 13.51 5.89
CA ASP A 235 -5.78 14.17 7.20
C ASP A 235 -4.83 13.52 8.22
N GLY A 236 -3.82 12.76 7.77
CA GLY A 236 -2.95 11.94 8.59
C GLY A 236 -1.55 12.51 8.84
N SER A 237 -0.75 11.73 9.56
CA SER A 237 0.66 12.04 9.82
C SER A 237 1.54 10.81 9.70
N PHE A 238 2.71 10.99 9.07
CA PHE A 238 3.78 10.02 8.94
C PHE A 238 5.02 10.64 9.58
N THR A 239 5.45 10.12 10.73
CA THR A 239 6.46 10.78 11.57
C THR A 239 7.50 9.78 12.08
N PRO A 240 8.71 10.24 12.44
CA PRO A 240 9.67 9.43 13.16
C PRO A 240 9.13 8.91 14.50
N SER A 241 9.71 7.84 14.99
CA SER A 241 9.59 7.44 16.39
C SER A 241 10.76 8.03 17.21
N TYR A 242 10.49 8.30 18.48
CA TYR A 242 11.43 8.93 19.41
C TYR A 242 11.60 8.07 20.67
N ASP A 243 12.78 8.16 21.30
CA ASP A 243 13.03 7.67 22.65
C ASP A 243 12.53 8.68 23.71
N ASP A 244 12.64 8.30 24.97
CA ASP A 244 12.21 9.15 26.10
C ASP A 244 13.03 10.46 26.23
N ASN A 245 14.19 10.54 25.59
CA ASN A 245 15.05 11.72 25.54
C ASN A 245 14.74 12.61 24.32
N GLY A 246 13.78 12.21 23.46
CA GLY A 246 13.42 12.93 22.25
C GLY A 246 14.36 12.69 21.07
N ASN A 247 15.23 11.68 21.12
CA ASN A 247 16.07 11.31 19.99
C ASN A 247 15.27 10.41 19.02
N ILE A 248 15.51 10.60 17.73
CA ILE A 248 14.90 9.76 16.70
C ILE A 248 15.41 8.32 16.80
N THR A 249 14.52 7.37 17.02
CA THR A 249 14.83 5.94 17.01
C THR A 249 14.64 5.32 15.63
N SER A 250 13.69 5.79 14.85
CA SER A 250 13.55 5.48 13.42
C SER A 250 12.89 6.62 12.67
N LEU A 251 13.24 6.82 11.41
CA LEU A 251 12.57 7.77 10.51
C LEU A 251 11.14 7.32 10.20
N ALA A 252 10.33 8.23 9.65
CA ALA A 252 9.01 7.89 9.17
C ALA A 252 9.08 6.92 7.99
N PRO A 253 8.09 6.02 7.78
CA PRO A 253 8.02 5.25 6.55
C PRO A 253 7.72 6.16 5.35
N VAL A 254 8.00 5.67 4.15
CA VAL A 254 7.46 6.22 2.91
C VAL A 254 5.93 6.08 2.97
N PRO A 255 5.15 7.16 2.74
CA PRO A 255 3.73 7.11 3.08
C PRO A 255 2.90 6.23 2.15
N ILE A 256 3.08 6.37 0.83
CA ILE A 256 2.28 5.67 -0.18
C ILE A 256 3.08 5.49 -1.46
N GLY A 257 2.87 4.38 -2.15
CA GLY A 257 3.47 4.13 -3.45
C GLY A 257 2.75 3.06 -4.26
N GLU A 258 3.07 3.04 -5.54
CA GLU A 258 2.65 2.05 -6.51
C GLU A 258 3.87 1.73 -7.39
N HIS A 259 4.18 0.47 -7.58
CA HIS A 259 5.34 0.02 -8.37
C HIS A 259 5.12 -1.29 -9.13
N ALA A 260 3.87 -1.71 -9.28
CA ALA A 260 3.49 -2.89 -10.05
C ALA A 260 2.95 -2.48 -11.42
N ASP A 261 3.15 -3.33 -12.41
CA ASP A 261 2.70 -3.12 -13.79
C ASP A 261 1.87 -4.31 -14.26
N VAL A 262 0.77 -4.05 -14.95
CA VAL A 262 -0.07 -5.07 -15.60
C VAL A 262 -0.53 -4.57 -16.97
N SER A 263 -0.44 -5.43 -17.99
CA SER A 263 -0.91 -5.10 -19.34
C SER A 263 -2.41 -4.84 -19.38
N ASN A 264 -2.83 -3.82 -20.11
CA ASN A 264 -4.23 -3.44 -20.31
C ASN A 264 -5.00 -3.09 -19.01
N GLN A 265 -4.30 -2.87 -17.90
CA GLN A 265 -4.89 -2.55 -16.61
C GLN A 265 -4.26 -1.27 -16.05
N GLN A 266 -5.01 -0.55 -15.22
CA GLN A 266 -4.54 0.69 -14.64
C GLN A 266 -5.18 0.93 -13.27
N ILE A 267 -4.36 1.19 -12.28
CA ILE A 267 -4.79 1.71 -10.98
C ILE A 267 -5.41 3.09 -11.19
N HIS A 268 -6.51 3.40 -10.51
CA HIS A 268 -7.19 4.68 -10.74
C HIS A 268 -7.93 5.23 -9.53
N ASP A 269 -8.23 6.53 -9.56
CA ASP A 269 -8.97 7.26 -8.53
C ASP A 269 -8.28 7.18 -7.16
N ILE A 270 -7.03 7.63 -7.12
CA ILE A 270 -6.20 7.64 -5.91
C ILE A 270 -6.10 9.06 -5.37
N ALA A 271 -6.34 9.25 -4.09
CA ALA A 271 -6.20 10.53 -3.40
C ALA A 271 -5.32 10.42 -2.15
N PHE A 272 -4.25 11.22 -2.11
CA PHE A 272 -3.38 11.39 -0.95
C PHE A 272 -3.39 12.88 -0.58
N THR A 273 -4.14 13.25 0.46
CA THR A 273 -4.49 14.66 0.70
C THR A 273 -4.41 15.08 2.16
N ASN A 274 -4.00 16.32 2.42
CA ASN A 274 -3.95 16.94 3.75
C ASN A 274 -3.08 16.16 4.76
N ASN A 275 -2.06 15.43 4.33
CA ASN A 275 -1.20 14.66 5.23
C ASN A 275 0.05 15.46 5.60
N TYR A 276 0.59 15.19 6.80
CA TYR A 276 1.86 15.69 7.29
C TYR A 276 2.92 14.60 7.28
N ILE A 277 4.02 14.82 6.57
CA ILE A 277 5.13 13.89 6.42
C ILE A 277 6.39 14.53 6.99
N LEU A 278 6.92 13.96 8.07
CA LEU A 278 8.12 14.43 8.77
C LEU A 278 9.24 13.40 8.63
N ASP A 279 10.41 13.84 8.14
CA ASP A 279 11.64 13.03 8.08
C ASP A 279 11.39 11.59 7.57
N PRO A 280 10.89 11.39 6.34
CA PRO A 280 10.65 10.06 5.80
C PRO A 280 11.97 9.34 5.49
N LEU A 281 11.92 8.00 5.52
CA LEU A 281 12.99 7.16 5.00
C LEU A 281 13.30 7.55 3.54
N PRO A 282 14.56 7.44 3.12
CA PRO A 282 14.90 7.73 1.73
C PRO A 282 14.19 6.76 0.79
N ALA A 283 13.72 7.31 -0.34
CA ALA A 283 13.20 6.51 -1.45
C ALA A 283 14.27 5.52 -1.96
N SER A 284 13.82 4.52 -2.71
CA SER A 284 14.74 3.58 -3.36
C SER A 284 15.70 4.30 -4.29
N THR A 285 16.96 3.89 -4.26
CA THR A 285 17.99 4.35 -5.23
C THR A 285 18.40 3.26 -6.22
N ASN A 286 17.82 2.07 -6.10
CA ASN A 286 18.26 0.86 -6.82
C ASN A 286 17.46 0.59 -8.10
N ARG A 287 16.52 1.47 -8.44
CA ARG A 287 15.70 1.37 -9.66
C ARG A 287 15.77 2.67 -10.45
N ASN A 288 15.60 2.58 -11.75
CA ASN A 288 15.49 3.74 -12.63
C ASN A 288 14.09 4.37 -12.55
N GLU A 289 13.15 3.67 -12.02
CA GLU A 289 11.80 4.07 -11.63
C GLU A 289 11.63 3.95 -10.09
N ILE A 290 10.65 4.61 -9.50
CA ILE A 290 10.41 4.65 -8.04
C ILE A 290 11.47 5.53 -7.35
N LEU A 291 11.57 6.75 -7.80
CA LEU A 291 12.60 7.67 -7.33
C LEU A 291 12.11 8.68 -6.30
N GLY A 292 10.80 8.85 -6.17
CA GLY A 292 10.18 9.76 -5.20
C GLY A 292 9.86 9.09 -3.86
N VAL A 293 9.80 9.89 -2.80
CA VAL A 293 9.22 9.46 -1.51
C VAL A 293 7.76 9.04 -1.69
N ILE A 294 6.99 9.79 -2.48
CA ILE A 294 5.72 9.32 -3.05
C ILE A 294 5.97 8.98 -4.51
N HIS A 295 5.54 7.82 -4.97
CA HIS A 295 5.79 7.36 -6.33
C HIS A 295 4.61 6.58 -6.92
N PHE A 296 4.33 6.86 -8.19
CA PHE A 296 3.28 6.20 -8.96
C PHE A 296 3.74 5.95 -10.39
N LEU A 297 3.47 4.75 -10.89
CA LEU A 297 3.86 4.33 -12.24
C LEU A 297 2.65 4.35 -13.19
N SER A 298 1.80 3.39 -13.18
CA SER A 298 0.70 3.22 -14.13
C SER A 298 -0.64 3.61 -13.52
N THR A 299 -0.84 4.91 -13.24
CA THR A 299 -2.01 5.38 -12.48
C THR A 299 -2.80 6.44 -13.25
N LYS A 300 -4.14 6.40 -13.12
CA LYS A 300 -5.08 7.38 -13.67
C LYS A 300 -5.85 8.08 -12.54
N ASN A 301 -6.21 9.36 -12.74
CA ASN A 301 -6.93 10.16 -11.75
C ASN A 301 -6.24 10.16 -10.38
N LEU A 302 -4.95 10.53 -10.35
CA LEU A 302 -4.15 10.63 -9.13
C LEU A 302 -4.19 12.06 -8.60
N THR A 303 -4.52 12.22 -7.33
CA THR A 303 -4.47 13.50 -6.62
C THR A 303 -3.51 13.43 -5.43
N ILE A 304 -2.47 14.26 -5.45
CA ILE A 304 -1.54 14.48 -4.32
C ILE A 304 -1.66 15.96 -3.96
N SER A 305 -2.44 16.30 -2.92
CA SER A 305 -2.75 17.70 -2.66
C SER A 305 -2.76 18.08 -1.19
N ASN A 306 -2.39 19.34 -0.93
CA ASN A 306 -2.40 19.97 0.39
C ASN A 306 -1.59 19.21 1.45
N ASN A 307 -0.60 18.41 1.04
CA ASN A 307 0.27 17.72 1.96
C ASN A 307 1.41 18.63 2.42
N THR A 308 1.89 18.44 3.63
CA THR A 308 3.08 19.10 4.15
C THR A 308 4.21 18.09 4.32
N PHE A 309 5.31 18.31 3.63
CA PHE A 309 6.56 17.60 3.79
C PHE A 309 7.52 18.49 4.59
N GLU A 310 8.05 17.97 5.68
CA GLU A 310 9.01 18.68 6.51
C GLU A 310 10.24 17.80 6.78
N TYR A 311 11.44 18.33 6.57
CA TYR A 311 12.70 17.64 6.88
C TYR A 311 13.42 18.40 7.98
N LYS A 312 13.77 17.69 9.06
CA LYS A 312 14.59 18.20 10.17
C LYS A 312 15.92 17.47 10.22
N THR A 313 15.92 16.17 10.02
CA THR A 313 17.08 15.29 10.16
C THR A 313 17.20 14.25 9.07
N ALA A 314 16.15 14.00 8.28
CA ALA A 314 16.20 13.01 7.22
C ALA A 314 17.27 13.32 6.17
N PRO A 315 17.93 12.32 5.61
CA PRO A 315 18.82 12.51 4.48
C PRO A 315 18.05 13.02 3.26
N ALA A 316 18.76 13.75 2.39
CA ALA A 316 18.16 14.25 1.16
C ALA A 316 17.75 13.09 0.25
N ASN A 317 16.57 13.19 -0.33
CA ASN A 317 16.09 12.34 -1.42
C ASN A 317 16.44 12.96 -2.78
N SER A 318 16.44 12.17 -3.84
CA SER A 318 16.58 12.73 -5.19
C SER A 318 15.34 13.53 -5.56
N TYR A 319 14.17 12.98 -5.29
CA TYR A 319 12.86 13.59 -5.52
C TYR A 319 11.93 13.34 -4.33
N ILE A 320 10.93 14.17 -4.18
CA ILE A 320 9.91 14.00 -3.14
C ILE A 320 8.68 13.31 -3.71
N ILE A 321 8.24 13.73 -4.89
CA ILE A 321 7.11 13.08 -5.60
C ILE A 321 7.62 12.67 -6.98
N SER A 322 7.36 11.44 -7.38
CA SER A 322 7.62 11.00 -8.74
C SER A 322 6.38 10.37 -9.39
N VAL A 323 6.15 10.75 -10.64
CA VAL A 323 5.18 10.16 -11.54
C VAL A 323 5.93 9.69 -12.78
N GLU A 324 5.92 8.37 -12.99
CA GLU A 324 6.89 7.74 -13.86
C GLU A 324 6.18 6.75 -14.78
N SER A 325 6.49 6.77 -16.05
CA SER A 325 5.99 5.82 -17.04
C SER A 325 7.13 5.02 -17.63
N TYR A 326 6.98 3.70 -17.65
CA TYR A 326 7.95 2.78 -18.21
C TYR A 326 7.24 1.58 -18.86
N ALA A 327 7.30 1.47 -20.19
CA ALA A 327 6.62 0.42 -20.95
C ALA A 327 7.32 -0.95 -20.81
N LYS A 328 7.30 -1.52 -19.60
CA LYS A 328 7.91 -2.83 -19.27
C LYS A 328 7.15 -4.00 -19.86
N LEU A 329 5.85 -3.87 -20.03
CA LEU A 329 4.94 -4.89 -20.53
C LEU A 329 4.25 -4.39 -21.81
N PRO A 330 3.76 -5.29 -22.67
CA PRO A 330 2.96 -4.88 -23.82
C PRO A 330 1.65 -4.22 -23.37
N ASN A 331 1.17 -3.24 -24.13
CA ASN A 331 -0.09 -2.55 -23.90
C ASN A 331 -0.22 -1.89 -22.50
N MET A 332 0.88 -1.37 -21.98
CA MET A 332 0.82 -0.50 -20.79
C MET A 332 -0.05 0.71 -21.09
N LEU A 333 -0.91 1.08 -20.14
CA LEU A 333 -1.75 2.26 -20.24
C LEU A 333 -1.00 3.51 -19.79
N PRO A 334 -1.30 4.70 -20.36
CA PRO A 334 -0.64 5.96 -19.99
C PRO A 334 -1.00 6.37 -18.56
N LEU A 335 -0.09 7.05 -17.86
CA LEU A 335 -0.52 7.83 -16.70
C LEU A 335 -1.43 8.95 -17.18
N GLU A 336 -2.55 9.17 -16.49
CA GLU A 336 -3.57 10.10 -16.97
C GLU A 336 -4.24 10.87 -15.84
N ASN A 337 -4.47 12.17 -16.03
CA ASN A 337 -5.13 13.05 -15.07
C ASN A 337 -4.43 13.08 -13.71
N ILE A 338 -3.17 13.46 -13.70
CA ILE A 338 -2.35 13.56 -12.48
C ILE A 338 -2.39 15.00 -11.96
N THR A 339 -2.71 15.17 -10.67
CA THR A 339 -2.80 16.46 -10.01
C THR A 339 -1.90 16.51 -8.78
N ILE A 340 -0.92 17.42 -8.75
CA ILE A 340 0.00 17.66 -7.64
C ILE A 340 -0.14 19.13 -7.25
N THR A 341 -0.99 19.45 -6.26
CA THR A 341 -1.38 20.84 -5.98
C THR A 341 -1.41 21.20 -4.52
N GLY A 342 -1.09 22.45 -4.19
CA GLY A 342 -1.22 23.00 -2.85
C GLY A 342 -0.29 22.37 -1.80
N ASN A 343 0.67 21.55 -2.20
CA ASN A 343 1.57 20.91 -1.25
C ASN A 343 2.61 21.92 -0.72
N THR A 344 3.02 21.72 0.53
CA THR A 344 4.01 22.54 1.21
C THR A 344 5.26 21.70 1.52
N PHE A 345 6.45 22.22 1.14
CA PHE A 345 7.74 21.60 1.40
C PHE A 345 8.54 22.51 2.34
N LYS A 346 8.77 22.08 3.59
CA LYS A 346 9.48 22.85 4.63
C LYS A 346 10.86 22.23 4.88
N ASN A 347 11.92 23.01 4.67
CA ASN A 347 13.31 22.60 4.82
C ASN A 347 13.69 21.35 3.99
N VAL A 348 12.86 20.98 3.02
CA VAL A 348 13.12 19.87 2.12
C VAL A 348 14.06 20.33 1.02
N LYS A 349 15.20 19.66 0.90
CA LYS A 349 16.21 19.95 -0.13
C LYS A 349 16.51 18.66 -0.90
N PRO A 350 15.69 18.29 -1.90
CA PRO A 350 16.01 17.17 -2.75
C PRO A 350 17.29 17.44 -3.53
N THR A 351 18.01 16.39 -3.91
CA THR A 351 19.28 16.57 -4.64
C THR A 351 19.06 16.91 -6.12
N LYS A 352 17.86 16.67 -6.66
CA LYS A 352 17.51 16.95 -8.05
C LYS A 352 16.32 17.90 -8.20
N ALA A 353 15.09 17.46 -7.84
CA ALA A 353 13.90 18.28 -7.91
C ALA A 353 12.84 17.84 -6.87
N TYR A 354 11.87 18.71 -6.60
CA TYR A 354 10.74 18.36 -5.72
C TYR A 354 9.81 17.36 -6.38
N VAL A 355 9.57 17.52 -7.68
CA VAL A 355 8.71 16.64 -8.48
C VAL A 355 9.51 16.11 -9.68
N LEU A 356 9.43 14.81 -9.91
CA LEU A 356 9.89 14.17 -11.14
C LEU A 356 8.68 13.76 -11.96
N ALA A 357 8.68 14.11 -13.24
CA ALA A 357 7.81 13.52 -14.24
C ALA A 357 8.68 12.88 -15.34
N GLN A 358 8.71 11.56 -15.40
CA GLN A 358 9.55 10.89 -16.39
C GLN A 358 8.80 9.86 -17.22
N VAL A 359 9.18 9.80 -18.49
CA VAL A 359 8.74 8.76 -19.41
C VAL A 359 9.97 8.01 -19.91
N LEU A 360 10.10 6.76 -19.49
CA LEU A 360 11.21 5.90 -19.90
C LEU A 360 10.78 5.00 -21.06
N PRO A 361 11.59 4.89 -22.13
CA PRO A 361 11.36 3.91 -23.15
C PRO A 361 11.57 2.50 -22.59
N GLY A 362 10.60 1.63 -22.79
CA GLY A 362 10.69 0.22 -22.41
C GLY A 362 10.84 -0.71 -23.61
N PRO A 363 10.92 -2.02 -23.36
CA PRO A 363 11.02 -3.01 -24.42
C PRO A 363 9.81 -3.03 -25.37
N TYR A 364 8.67 -2.47 -24.93
CA TYR A 364 7.43 -2.41 -25.72
C TYR A 364 7.08 -0.99 -26.19
N GLY A 365 8.06 -0.10 -26.23
CA GLY A 365 7.89 1.26 -26.74
C GLY A 365 7.87 2.31 -25.63
N THR A 366 7.01 3.31 -25.78
CA THR A 366 6.91 4.45 -24.88
C THR A 366 5.44 4.69 -24.53
N THR A 367 5.12 4.71 -23.24
CA THR A 367 3.78 5.02 -22.76
C THR A 367 3.78 6.46 -22.20
N PRO A 368 2.93 7.37 -22.68
CA PRO A 368 2.97 8.78 -22.30
C PRO A 368 2.42 9.04 -20.88
N ILE A 369 2.68 10.24 -20.37
CA ILE A 369 1.94 10.86 -19.29
C ILE A 369 0.98 11.87 -19.92
N ASN A 370 -0.32 11.72 -19.68
CA ASN A 370 -1.36 12.59 -20.22
C ASN A 370 -1.98 13.43 -19.11
N THR A 371 -2.07 14.75 -19.32
CA THR A 371 -2.72 15.69 -18.40
C THR A 371 -2.08 15.66 -16.99
N LEU A 372 -0.92 16.28 -16.88
CA LEU A 372 -0.22 16.47 -15.60
C LEU A 372 -0.33 17.93 -15.15
N THR A 373 -0.96 18.17 -14.00
CA THR A 373 -1.09 19.49 -13.39
C THR A 373 -0.26 19.56 -12.12
N ILE A 374 0.67 20.53 -12.05
CA ILE A 374 1.51 20.82 -10.88
C ILE A 374 1.33 22.28 -10.55
N SER A 375 0.54 22.60 -9.51
CA SER A 375 0.18 24.00 -9.28
C SER A 375 -0.01 24.37 -7.82
N GLY A 376 0.26 25.67 -7.52
CA GLY A 376 0.00 26.24 -6.20
C GLY A 376 0.81 25.63 -5.05
N ASN A 377 1.87 24.89 -5.34
CA ASN A 377 2.72 24.31 -4.31
C ASN A 377 3.69 25.34 -3.74
N THR A 378 4.09 25.20 -2.49
CA THR A 378 4.91 26.15 -1.77
C THR A 378 6.17 25.48 -1.20
N VAL A 379 7.34 26.07 -1.43
CA VAL A 379 8.62 25.63 -0.88
C VAL A 379 9.13 26.66 0.11
N TRP A 380 9.40 26.24 1.34
CA TRP A 380 10.05 27.02 2.39
C TRP A 380 11.43 26.43 2.67
N VAL A 381 12.48 27.06 2.15
CA VAL A 381 13.85 26.58 2.27
C VAL A 381 14.83 27.76 2.37
N THR A 382 15.88 27.61 3.14
CA THR A 382 16.96 28.60 3.23
C THR A 382 18.12 28.27 2.29
N GLY A 383 18.69 29.28 1.62
CA GLY A 383 19.80 29.11 0.70
C GLY A 383 19.41 28.53 -0.66
N ASN A 384 20.37 27.92 -1.33
CA ASN A 384 20.12 27.32 -2.66
C ASN A 384 19.18 26.12 -2.58
N HIS A 385 18.33 25.99 -3.57
CA HIS A 385 17.38 24.90 -3.75
C HIS A 385 17.42 24.41 -5.21
N PRO A 386 17.08 23.15 -5.47
CA PRO A 386 16.95 22.62 -6.83
C PRO A 386 15.71 23.20 -7.53
N GLU A 387 15.55 22.84 -8.79
CA GLU A 387 14.35 23.15 -9.58
C GLU A 387 13.11 22.50 -8.93
N PHE A 388 11.93 23.10 -9.17
CA PHE A 388 10.68 22.56 -8.63
C PHE A 388 10.29 21.25 -9.32
N ILE A 389 10.45 21.18 -10.64
CA ILE A 389 10.15 19.99 -11.45
C ILE A 389 11.32 19.65 -12.36
N GLU A 390 11.62 18.35 -12.44
CA GLU A 390 12.43 17.77 -13.51
C GLU A 390 11.52 16.92 -14.42
N THR A 391 11.67 17.10 -15.73
CA THR A 391 10.95 16.31 -16.73
C THR A 391 11.94 15.54 -17.59
N ILE A 392 11.71 14.25 -17.79
CA ILE A 392 12.52 13.38 -18.66
C ILE A 392 11.63 12.86 -19.79
N ASN A 393 12.13 12.98 -21.03
CA ASN A 393 11.37 12.71 -22.26
C ASN A 393 10.09 13.55 -22.39
N THR A 394 10.23 14.84 -22.25
CA THR A 394 9.16 15.84 -22.22
C THR A 394 8.20 15.75 -23.40
N ALA A 395 8.68 15.31 -24.58
CA ALA A 395 7.84 15.10 -25.77
C ALA A 395 6.70 14.08 -25.55
N HIS A 396 6.81 13.23 -24.56
CA HIS A 396 5.79 12.23 -24.18
C HIS A 396 5.00 12.64 -22.93
N ILE A 397 5.17 13.84 -22.41
CA ILE A 397 4.37 14.42 -21.33
C ILE A 397 3.38 15.40 -21.95
N ILE A 398 2.18 14.90 -22.22
CA ILE A 398 1.14 15.63 -22.95
C ILE A 398 0.27 16.39 -21.97
N GLY A 399 -0.05 17.66 -22.26
CA GLY A 399 -0.92 18.49 -21.42
C GLY A 399 -0.31 18.81 -20.05
N LEU A 400 1.03 19.02 -19.99
CA LEU A 400 1.71 19.48 -18.79
C LEU A 400 1.31 20.93 -18.47
N THR A 401 0.81 21.14 -17.25
CA THR A 401 0.52 22.47 -16.69
C THR A 401 1.35 22.67 -15.42
N VAL A 402 2.21 23.68 -15.40
CA VAL A 402 2.99 24.06 -14.22
C VAL A 402 2.71 25.52 -13.93
N SER A 403 2.05 25.83 -12.80
CA SER A 403 1.62 27.20 -12.50
C SER A 403 1.49 27.49 -11.02
N GLY A 404 1.76 28.75 -10.63
CA GLY A 404 1.52 29.24 -9.27
C GLY A 404 2.35 28.58 -8.17
N ASN A 405 3.39 27.79 -8.49
CA ASN A 405 4.29 27.23 -7.51
C ASN A 405 5.27 28.30 -7.03
N GLN A 406 5.55 28.35 -5.73
CA GLN A 406 6.30 29.45 -5.13
C GLN A 406 7.43 28.94 -4.24
N PHE A 407 8.59 29.65 -4.30
CA PHE A 407 9.70 29.50 -3.35
C PHE A 407 9.68 30.69 -2.38
N ASN A 408 9.67 30.40 -1.07
CA ASN A 408 9.74 31.41 0.01
C ASN A 408 8.82 32.63 -0.22
N PRO A 409 7.49 32.46 -0.40
CA PRO A 409 6.61 33.51 -0.91
C PRO A 409 6.56 34.79 -0.07
N GLN A 410 6.96 34.76 1.21
CA GLN A 410 7.03 35.97 2.04
C GLN A 410 8.31 36.82 1.82
N GLN A 411 9.39 36.23 1.30
CA GLN A 411 10.59 36.99 0.95
C GLN A 411 10.44 37.77 -0.36
N ASN A 412 9.54 37.32 -1.24
CA ASN A 412 9.33 37.98 -2.53
C ASN A 412 8.52 39.28 -2.45
N LYS A 413 7.94 39.64 -1.30
CA LYS A 413 7.28 40.93 -1.12
C LYS A 413 8.22 42.12 -1.04
N LEU A 414 9.50 41.88 -0.83
CA LEU A 414 10.54 42.95 -0.73
C LEU A 414 11.37 43.15 -1.99
N ASN A 415 11.38 42.19 -2.90
CA ASN A 415 12.15 42.25 -4.14
C ASN A 415 11.35 41.75 -5.32
N GLN A 416 10.44 42.56 -5.86
CA GLN A 416 9.98 42.34 -7.23
C GLN A 416 11.02 42.90 -8.19
N PRO A 417 11.62 42.10 -9.06
CA PRO A 417 11.25 42.20 -10.46
C PRO A 417 11.14 40.84 -11.16
N GLY A 418 10.14 40.76 -11.99
CA GLY A 418 10.11 39.90 -13.16
C GLY A 418 9.73 38.44 -12.89
N THR A 419 8.60 38.12 -13.39
CA THR A 419 8.18 36.77 -13.82
C THR A 419 9.37 35.84 -14.12
N GLY A 420 9.85 35.13 -13.10
CA GLY A 420 10.74 34.00 -13.33
C GLY A 420 9.96 32.91 -14.03
N ALA A 421 10.16 32.78 -15.33
CA ALA A 421 9.71 31.61 -16.05
C ALA A 421 10.32 30.39 -15.35
N GLN A 422 9.46 29.49 -14.89
CA GLN A 422 9.93 28.18 -14.37
C GLN A 422 10.66 27.50 -15.52
N ARG A 423 11.95 27.30 -15.33
CA ARG A 423 12.79 26.66 -16.35
C ARG A 423 12.44 25.18 -16.37
N LEU A 424 11.81 24.72 -17.44
CA LEU A 424 11.75 23.32 -17.79
C LEU A 424 13.18 22.86 -18.12
N VAL A 425 13.76 22.04 -17.26
CA VAL A 425 15.03 21.40 -17.58
C VAL A 425 14.73 20.24 -18.53
N THR A 426 14.94 20.47 -19.81
CA THR A 426 14.98 19.37 -20.79
C THR A 426 16.34 18.69 -20.63
N ALA A 427 16.35 17.38 -20.38
CA ALA A 427 17.60 16.63 -20.43
C ALA A 427 18.32 16.86 -21.78
N PRO A 428 19.65 17.01 -21.79
CA PRO A 428 20.38 17.13 -23.03
C PRO A 428 20.09 15.92 -23.90
N ASN A 429 19.72 16.18 -25.14
CA ASN A 429 19.51 15.17 -26.16
C ASN A 429 20.86 14.50 -26.42
N THR A 430 21.23 13.48 -25.65
CA THR A 430 22.37 12.64 -25.95
C THR A 430 21.96 11.84 -27.18
N GLY A 431 22.34 12.36 -28.34
CA GLY A 431 22.13 11.72 -29.62
C GLY A 431 22.57 10.27 -29.53
N ALA A 432 21.60 9.37 -29.63
CA ALA A 432 21.88 7.96 -29.69
C ALA A 432 22.70 7.72 -30.96
N ALA A 433 23.95 7.30 -30.79
CA ALA A 433 24.72 6.74 -31.92
C ALA A 433 23.89 5.58 -32.50
N PRO A 434 23.86 5.40 -33.83
CA PRO A 434 23.11 4.34 -34.46
C PRO A 434 23.61 3.00 -33.94
N LEU A 435 22.75 2.28 -33.24
CA LEU A 435 23.00 0.93 -32.76
C LEU A 435 23.24 0.02 -33.95
N GLY A 436 24.46 -0.49 -34.06
CA GLY A 436 24.80 -1.57 -34.97
C GLY A 436 23.86 -2.75 -34.71
N LYS A 437 23.49 -3.46 -35.79
CA LYS A 437 22.60 -4.63 -35.78
C LYS A 437 22.99 -5.61 -34.67
N PRO A 438 22.07 -6.02 -33.80
CA PRO A 438 22.37 -7.03 -32.81
C PRO A 438 22.59 -8.38 -33.44
N THR A 439 23.73 -8.97 -33.18
CA THR A 439 23.98 -10.41 -33.39
C THR A 439 23.14 -11.16 -32.31
N PRO A 440 22.47 -12.25 -32.67
CA PRO A 440 21.66 -13.01 -31.69
C PRO A 440 22.57 -13.83 -30.79
N THR A 441 22.79 -13.39 -29.56
CA THR A 441 23.48 -14.21 -28.57
C THR A 441 22.64 -14.23 -27.27
N LEU A 442 22.02 -15.40 -27.08
CA LEU A 442 21.52 -15.98 -25.82
C LEU A 442 21.18 -15.02 -24.65
N ALA A 443 19.91 -14.68 -24.53
CA ALA A 443 19.30 -14.20 -23.33
C ALA A 443 18.44 -15.30 -22.66
N ILE A 444 19.09 -16.36 -22.16
CA ILE A 444 18.45 -17.34 -21.28
C ILE A 444 19.40 -17.53 -20.09
N ALA A 445 19.38 -16.65 -19.10
CA ALA A 445 20.06 -16.87 -17.81
C ALA A 445 19.70 -15.88 -16.68
N SER A 446 18.61 -15.16 -16.70
CA SER A 446 18.31 -14.26 -15.56
C SER A 446 16.97 -14.47 -14.83
N LEU A 447 16.12 -15.38 -15.29
CA LEU A 447 14.88 -15.73 -14.57
C LEU A 447 14.99 -16.91 -13.60
N GLY A 448 16.13 -17.63 -13.60
CA GLY A 448 16.31 -18.84 -12.79
C GLY A 448 16.91 -18.63 -11.38
N LEU A 449 17.51 -17.47 -11.11
CA LEU A 449 18.30 -17.31 -9.87
C LEU A 449 17.51 -16.76 -8.67
N ILE A 450 16.37 -16.15 -8.88
CA ILE A 450 15.58 -15.56 -7.76
C ILE A 450 14.77 -16.62 -7.01
N CYS A 451 14.39 -17.72 -7.66
CA CYS A 451 13.65 -18.80 -7.01
C CYS A 451 14.52 -19.76 -6.18
N ILE A 452 15.84 -19.79 -6.39
CA ILE A 452 16.74 -20.76 -5.70
C ILE A 452 17.22 -20.23 -4.34
N ALA A 453 17.33 -18.92 -4.15
CA ALA A 453 17.77 -18.34 -2.88
C ALA A 453 16.74 -18.50 -1.75
N SER A 454 15.45 -18.54 -2.08
CA SER A 454 14.39 -18.71 -1.08
C SER A 454 14.21 -20.19 -0.64
N ALA A 455 14.59 -21.15 -1.46
CA ALA A 455 14.46 -22.56 -1.14
C ALA A 455 15.63 -23.10 -0.27
N LEU A 456 16.82 -22.51 -0.35
CA LEU A 456 17.96 -22.94 0.47
C LEU A 456 17.91 -22.44 1.92
N TYR A 457 17.17 -21.38 2.21
CA TYR A 457 17.06 -20.88 3.60
C TYR A 457 16.17 -21.76 4.51
N VAL A 458 15.29 -22.56 3.92
CA VAL A 458 14.38 -23.44 4.68
C VAL A 458 15.05 -24.78 5.06
N ILE A 459 16.09 -25.21 4.33
CA ILE A 459 16.72 -26.54 4.53
C ILE A 459 17.82 -26.51 5.61
N THR A 460 18.41 -25.36 5.93
CA THR A 460 19.50 -25.26 6.90
C THR A 460 19.07 -25.02 8.37
N LYS A 461 17.77 -24.95 8.67
CA LYS A 461 17.25 -24.80 10.04
C LYS A 461 16.61 -26.07 10.63
N ARG A 462 16.80 -27.24 9.99
CA ARG A 462 16.40 -28.55 10.55
C ARG A 462 17.60 -29.52 10.63
N ARG A 463 18.64 -29.09 11.33
CA ARG A 463 19.61 -30.00 11.96
C ARG A 463 20.10 -29.38 13.26
#